data_4f04f3c079efe4483a4072092141bd29
#
_entry.id   4f04f3c079efe4483a4072092141bd29
#
_cell.length_a   1.000
_cell.length_b   1.000
_cell.length_c   1.000
_cell.angle_alpha   90.00
_cell.angle_beta   90.00
_cell.angle_gamma   90.00
#
_symmetry.space_group_name_H-M   'P 1'
#
loop_
_entity.id
_entity.type
_entity.pdbx_description
1 polymer ?
#
loop_
_entity_poly.entity_id
_entity_poly.type
_entity_poly.pdbx_seq_one_letter_code
_entity_poly.pdbx_strand_id
1 'polypeptide(L)'
;MWMGSRDLRRTYAIDTEAWRVLEEKEAPGIPWAAVSTNGTLRFTIGEGPYDDRYIRRFNPESGFSETDRIACPEFTGSYLSYDGDHLYLSQWYKHRILKLDASGNILGVINVGAEISGHVFVDGLIYVLRGREQPNEDWHIARLDPRQETPEVQDIAVVPFACRSLTFDGERFWTNYRAKDTIVSFALPN
;
A
#
# COMPACT_ATOMS: atom_id res chain seq x y z
N MET A 1 3.08 -7.48 -12.32
CA MET A 1 2.80 -6.49 -11.24
C MET A 1 1.41 -5.89 -11.43
N TRP A 2 0.66 -5.65 -10.33
CA TRP A 2 -0.60 -4.93 -10.39
C TRP A 2 -0.44 -3.50 -9.86
N MET A 3 -1.08 -2.54 -10.51
CA MET A 3 -1.08 -1.14 -10.09
C MET A 3 -2.45 -0.50 -10.29
N GLY A 4 -2.78 0.52 -9.51
CA GLY A 4 -3.99 1.33 -9.66
C GLY A 4 -3.65 2.73 -10.18
N SER A 5 -4.48 3.26 -11.08
CA SER A 5 -4.48 4.67 -11.47
C SER A 5 -5.67 5.35 -10.80
N ARG A 6 -5.38 6.31 -9.94
CA ARG A 6 -6.40 7.07 -9.20
C ARG A 6 -7.24 7.94 -10.15
N ASP A 7 -6.57 8.64 -11.04
CA ASP A 7 -7.21 9.60 -11.94
C ASP A 7 -8.07 8.91 -12.99
N LEU A 8 -7.61 7.74 -13.49
CA LEU A 8 -8.34 6.96 -14.49
C LEU A 8 -9.35 5.99 -13.86
N ARG A 9 -9.30 5.78 -12.53
CA ARG A 9 -10.11 4.78 -11.81
C ARG A 9 -10.01 3.40 -12.44
N ARG A 10 -8.77 2.97 -12.70
CA ARG A 10 -8.46 1.70 -13.35
C ARG A 10 -7.36 0.97 -12.63
N THR A 11 -7.33 -0.34 -12.82
CA THR A 11 -6.24 -1.22 -12.40
C THR A 11 -5.61 -1.86 -13.62
N TYR A 12 -4.31 -2.08 -13.55
CA TYR A 12 -3.49 -2.59 -14.64
C TYR A 12 -2.63 -3.76 -14.18
N ALA A 13 -2.62 -4.83 -14.96
CA ALA A 13 -1.57 -5.84 -14.89
C ALA A 13 -0.42 -5.41 -15.80
N ILE A 14 0.78 -5.32 -15.25
CA ILE A 14 1.98 -4.89 -15.95
C ILE A 14 2.96 -6.06 -16.03
N ASP A 15 3.43 -6.35 -17.24
CA ASP A 15 4.60 -7.17 -17.48
C ASP A 15 5.85 -6.37 -17.08
N THR A 16 6.55 -6.83 -16.05
CA THR A 16 7.71 -6.10 -15.50
C THR A 16 9.01 -6.36 -16.26
N GLU A 17 9.03 -7.30 -17.17
CA GLU A 17 10.17 -7.55 -18.08
C GLU A 17 10.05 -6.70 -19.35
N ALA A 18 8.89 -6.75 -19.99
CA ALA A 18 8.65 -6.03 -21.25
C ALA A 18 8.06 -4.62 -21.04
N TRP A 19 7.72 -4.23 -19.80
CA TRP A 19 7.12 -2.93 -19.42
C TRP A 19 5.90 -2.57 -20.26
N ARG A 20 5.01 -3.53 -20.42
CA ARG A 20 3.75 -3.35 -21.17
C ARG A 20 2.54 -3.69 -20.30
N VAL A 21 1.42 -3.06 -20.61
CA VAL A 21 0.13 -3.41 -20.02
C VAL A 21 -0.32 -4.74 -20.61
N LEU A 22 -0.58 -5.71 -19.74
CA LEU A 22 -1.13 -7.02 -20.09
C LEU A 22 -2.65 -6.99 -20.04
N GLU A 23 -3.21 -6.29 -19.05
CA GLU A 23 -4.63 -6.24 -18.79
C GLU A 23 -5.01 -4.94 -18.10
N GLU A 24 -6.22 -4.49 -18.34
CA GLU A 24 -6.82 -3.28 -17.77
C GLU A 24 -8.24 -3.59 -17.31
N LYS A 25 -8.61 -3.16 -16.10
CA LYS A 25 -9.95 -3.30 -15.53
C LYS A 25 -10.42 -1.98 -14.92
N GLU A 26 -11.71 -1.70 -15.03
CA GLU A 26 -12.34 -0.59 -14.30
C GLU A 26 -12.36 -0.88 -12.81
N ALA A 27 -12.08 0.14 -11.99
CA ALA A 27 -12.24 0.09 -10.55
C ALA A 27 -13.59 0.71 -10.14
N PRO A 28 -14.27 0.17 -9.11
CA PRO A 28 -15.55 0.70 -8.64
C PRO A 28 -15.43 2.07 -7.95
N GLY A 29 -14.24 2.62 -7.89
CA GLY A 29 -13.91 3.89 -7.31
C GLY A 29 -12.44 4.24 -7.51
N ILE A 30 -11.85 4.98 -6.59
CA ILE A 30 -10.44 5.41 -6.65
C ILE A 30 -9.55 4.32 -6.07
N PRO A 31 -8.71 3.63 -6.86
CA PRO A 31 -7.78 2.63 -6.33
C PRO A 31 -6.58 3.30 -5.63
N TRP A 32 -6.37 2.97 -4.35
CA TRP A 32 -5.30 3.52 -3.53
C TRP A 32 -4.10 2.60 -3.39
N ALA A 33 -4.34 1.32 -3.15
CA ALA A 33 -3.29 0.32 -3.00
C ALA A 33 -3.78 -1.07 -3.38
N ALA A 34 -2.84 -1.96 -3.62
CA ALA A 34 -3.07 -3.38 -3.86
C ALA A 34 -2.16 -4.24 -3.00
N VAL A 35 -2.65 -5.41 -2.59
CA VAL A 35 -1.87 -6.44 -1.90
C VAL A 35 -2.32 -7.83 -2.35
N SER A 36 -1.39 -8.77 -2.43
CA SER A 36 -1.69 -10.19 -2.62
C SER A 36 -1.86 -10.87 -1.26
N THR A 37 -2.96 -11.59 -1.08
CA THR A 37 -3.27 -12.35 0.14
C THR A 37 -3.59 -13.78 -0.23
N ASN A 38 -2.66 -14.72 -0.03
CA ASN A 38 -2.86 -16.14 -0.33
C ASN A 38 -3.43 -16.40 -1.74
N GLY A 39 -2.84 -15.76 -2.77
CA GLY A 39 -3.28 -15.90 -4.16
C GLY A 39 -4.50 -15.08 -4.55
N THR A 40 -5.06 -14.30 -3.64
CA THR A 40 -6.15 -13.35 -3.90
C THR A 40 -5.61 -11.92 -3.88
N LEU A 41 -6.01 -11.10 -4.83
CA LEU A 41 -5.72 -9.67 -4.79
C LEU A 41 -6.78 -8.91 -4.01
N ARG A 42 -6.33 -7.97 -3.18
CA ARG A 42 -7.19 -7.02 -2.49
C ARG A 42 -6.72 -5.61 -2.79
N PHE A 43 -7.68 -4.72 -2.98
CA PHE A 43 -7.41 -3.30 -3.22
C PHE A 43 -8.11 -2.44 -2.17
N THR A 44 -7.45 -1.39 -1.73
CA THR A 44 -8.14 -0.27 -1.07
C THR A 44 -8.76 0.59 -2.15
N ILE A 45 -10.08 0.74 -2.10
CA ILE A 45 -10.87 1.53 -3.06
C ILE A 45 -11.61 2.63 -2.30
N GLY A 46 -11.49 3.85 -2.78
CA GLY A 46 -12.31 4.97 -2.31
C GLY A 46 -13.58 5.08 -3.13
N GLU A 47 -14.74 5.03 -2.47
CA GLU A 47 -16.04 4.97 -3.11
C GLU A 47 -16.94 6.13 -2.70
N GLY A 48 -17.90 6.45 -3.57
CA GLY A 48 -18.87 7.50 -3.34
C GLY A 48 -18.29 8.92 -3.32
N PRO A 49 -19.09 9.93 -2.97
CA PRO A 49 -18.69 11.33 -3.03
C PRO A 49 -17.70 11.74 -1.92
N TYR A 50 -17.58 10.95 -0.85
CA TYR A 50 -16.69 11.24 0.27
C TYR A 50 -15.39 10.42 0.25
N ASP A 51 -15.19 9.62 -0.83
CA ASP A 51 -14.01 8.75 -0.97
C ASP A 51 -13.89 7.75 0.20
N ASP A 52 -15.04 7.20 0.66
CA ASP A 52 -15.11 6.21 1.73
C ASP A 52 -14.29 4.97 1.38
N ARG A 53 -13.39 4.54 2.26
CA ARG A 53 -12.44 3.50 1.95
C ARG A 53 -12.97 2.11 2.30
N TYR A 54 -12.79 1.21 1.32
CA TYR A 54 -13.12 -0.20 1.42
C TYR A 54 -11.97 -1.06 0.91
N ILE A 55 -11.75 -2.20 1.55
CA ILE A 55 -10.87 -3.24 1.03
C ILE A 55 -11.73 -4.18 0.19
N ARG A 56 -11.50 -4.21 -1.11
CA ARG A 56 -12.22 -5.04 -2.07
C ARG A 56 -11.38 -6.19 -2.56
N ARG A 57 -12.00 -7.37 -2.68
CA ARG A 57 -11.40 -8.50 -3.39
C ARG A 57 -11.44 -8.25 -4.88
N PHE A 58 -10.35 -8.62 -5.53
CA PHE A 58 -10.19 -8.54 -6.97
C PHE A 58 -9.75 -9.90 -7.53
N ASN A 59 -10.39 -10.31 -8.60
CA ASN A 59 -10.00 -11.48 -9.38
C ASN A 59 -9.59 -10.99 -10.78
N PRO A 60 -8.41 -11.36 -11.31
CA PRO A 60 -7.98 -10.95 -12.64
C PRO A 60 -9.01 -11.25 -13.75
N GLU A 61 -9.66 -12.41 -13.71
CA GLU A 61 -10.62 -12.81 -14.75
C GLU A 61 -11.95 -12.05 -14.66
N SER A 62 -12.53 -11.96 -13.43
CA SER A 62 -13.88 -11.42 -13.22
C SER A 62 -13.92 -9.97 -12.70
N GLY A 63 -12.77 -9.39 -12.31
CA GLY A 63 -12.69 -8.03 -11.78
C GLY A 63 -12.99 -7.95 -10.28
N PHE A 64 -13.51 -6.81 -9.85
CA PHE A 64 -13.83 -6.54 -8.43
C PHE A 64 -15.10 -7.28 -7.99
N SER A 65 -15.02 -7.93 -6.83
CA SER A 65 -16.20 -8.55 -6.21
C SER A 65 -17.18 -7.46 -5.75
N GLU A 66 -18.45 -7.65 -6.00
CA GLU A 66 -19.51 -6.77 -5.50
C GLU A 66 -19.80 -7.02 -4.01
N THR A 67 -19.64 -8.25 -3.54
CA THR A 67 -20.03 -8.70 -2.21
C THR A 67 -18.87 -8.79 -1.22
N ASP A 68 -17.64 -9.12 -1.67
CA ASP A 68 -16.46 -9.20 -0.80
C ASP A 68 -15.84 -7.79 -0.64
N ARG A 69 -16.42 -7.05 0.31
CA ARG A 69 -16.15 -5.64 0.60
C ARG A 69 -16.07 -5.45 2.12
N ILE A 70 -14.91 -5.04 2.58
CA ILE A 70 -14.64 -4.76 3.99
C ILE A 70 -14.52 -3.24 4.15
N ALA A 71 -15.33 -2.62 5.01
CA ALA A 71 -15.18 -1.22 5.32
C ALA A 71 -13.86 -0.99 6.08
N CYS A 72 -13.06 -0.04 5.63
CA CYS A 72 -11.89 0.39 6.41
C CYS A 72 -12.36 1.06 7.71
N PRO A 73 -11.65 0.88 8.83
CA PRO A 73 -11.99 1.57 10.06
C PRO A 73 -12.10 3.07 9.86
N GLU A 74 -13.23 3.66 10.33
CA GLU A 74 -13.56 5.08 10.14
C GLU A 74 -13.63 5.52 8.67
N PHE A 75 -13.85 4.59 7.75
CA PHE A 75 -13.84 4.79 6.30
C PHE A 75 -12.55 5.46 5.77
N THR A 76 -11.43 5.32 6.50
CA THR A 76 -10.13 5.84 6.08
C THR A 76 -9.11 4.73 5.95
N GLY A 77 -8.24 4.85 4.94
CA GLY A 77 -7.17 3.89 4.68
C GLY A 77 -6.54 4.15 3.33
N SER A 78 -5.25 3.88 3.21
CA SER A 78 -4.53 4.13 1.96
C SER A 78 -3.82 2.86 1.49
N TYR A 79 -2.72 2.49 2.12
CA TYR A 79 -1.88 1.39 1.69
C TYR A 79 -2.18 0.12 2.47
N LEU A 80 -1.97 -1.02 1.81
CA LEU A 80 -2.18 -2.36 2.37
C LEU A 80 -0.88 -3.16 2.31
N SER A 81 -0.66 -3.97 3.34
CA SER A 81 0.29 -5.07 3.33
C SER A 81 -0.29 -6.29 4.06
N TYR A 82 0.39 -7.44 3.96
CA TYR A 82 -0.10 -8.71 4.48
C TYR A 82 1.06 -9.52 5.05
N ASP A 83 0.90 -10.07 6.27
CA ASP A 83 1.93 -10.84 6.97
C ASP A 83 1.82 -12.36 6.78
N GLY A 84 0.83 -12.83 6.01
CA GLY A 84 0.46 -14.24 5.85
C GLY A 84 -0.84 -14.62 6.54
N ASP A 85 -1.25 -13.86 7.56
CA ASP A 85 -2.47 -14.06 8.35
C ASP A 85 -3.39 -12.85 8.39
N HIS A 86 -2.81 -11.64 8.51
CA HIS A 86 -3.54 -10.41 8.77
C HIS A 86 -3.24 -9.34 7.75
N LEU A 87 -4.24 -8.51 7.47
CA LEU A 87 -4.06 -7.28 6.71
C LEU A 87 -3.55 -6.15 7.61
N TYR A 88 -2.68 -5.34 7.05
CA TYR A 88 -2.21 -4.11 7.65
C TYR A 88 -2.60 -2.94 6.75
N LEU A 89 -3.29 -1.96 7.34
CA LEU A 89 -3.86 -0.81 6.63
C LEU A 89 -3.27 0.47 7.18
N SER A 90 -2.64 1.29 6.34
CA SER A 90 -2.18 2.60 6.77
C SER A 90 -3.30 3.63 6.77
N GLN A 91 -3.28 4.52 7.77
CA GLN A 91 -4.10 5.73 7.85
C GLN A 91 -3.18 6.95 7.79
N TRP A 92 -3.15 7.62 6.63
CA TRP A 92 -2.25 8.71 6.30
C TRP A 92 -2.25 9.82 7.37
N TYR A 93 -3.42 10.44 7.59
CA TYR A 93 -3.55 11.58 8.52
C TYR A 93 -3.42 11.21 10.00
N LYS A 94 -3.53 9.92 10.32
CA LYS A 94 -3.38 9.41 11.69
C LYS A 94 -1.99 8.88 11.97
N HIS A 95 -1.11 8.89 10.98
CA HIS A 95 0.28 8.46 11.07
C HIS A 95 0.44 7.07 11.69
N ARG A 96 -0.47 6.15 11.36
CA ARG A 96 -0.52 4.81 11.96
C ARG A 96 -0.83 3.72 10.95
N ILE A 97 -0.45 2.49 11.29
CA ILE A 97 -0.81 1.27 10.58
C ILE A 97 -1.72 0.47 11.53
N LEU A 98 -2.84 0.01 11.01
CA LEU A 98 -3.79 -0.85 11.71
C LEU A 98 -3.55 -2.30 11.30
N LYS A 99 -3.41 -3.21 12.26
CA LYS A 99 -3.51 -4.65 12.05
C LYS A 99 -5.00 -5.03 12.10
N LEU A 100 -5.50 -5.72 11.06
CA LEU A 100 -6.91 -6.06 10.91
C LEU A 100 -7.12 -7.57 10.86
N ASP A 101 -8.23 -8.03 11.42
CA ASP A 101 -8.75 -9.38 11.17
C ASP A 101 -9.39 -9.49 9.77
N ALA A 102 -9.87 -10.68 9.42
CA ALA A 102 -10.53 -10.95 8.13
C ALA A 102 -11.84 -10.18 7.92
N SER A 103 -12.45 -9.64 8.98
CA SER A 103 -13.68 -8.84 8.95
C SER A 103 -13.42 -7.33 8.95
N GLY A 104 -12.15 -6.91 9.08
CA GLY A 104 -11.73 -5.51 9.16
C GLY A 104 -11.74 -4.92 10.58
N ASN A 105 -11.92 -5.75 11.62
CA ASN A 105 -11.81 -5.28 13.00
C ASN A 105 -10.32 -5.03 13.35
N ILE A 106 -10.09 -4.00 14.16
CA ILE A 106 -8.74 -3.63 14.59
C ILE A 106 -8.26 -4.61 15.67
N LEU A 107 -7.16 -5.31 15.38
CA LEU A 107 -6.44 -6.17 16.32
C LEU A 107 -5.26 -5.45 16.99
N GLY A 108 -4.72 -4.43 16.35
CA GLY A 108 -3.58 -3.68 16.86
C GLY A 108 -3.35 -2.39 16.10
N VAL A 109 -2.61 -1.48 16.73
CA VAL A 109 -2.28 -0.16 16.18
C VAL A 109 -0.78 0.07 16.30
N ILE A 110 -0.11 0.40 15.21
CA ILE A 110 1.30 0.76 15.15
C ILE A 110 1.41 2.25 14.81
N ASN A 111 1.93 3.04 15.73
CA ASN A 111 2.19 4.45 15.49
C ASN A 111 3.49 4.63 14.72
N VAL A 112 3.42 5.24 13.54
CA VAL A 112 4.59 5.49 12.68
C VAL A 112 5.17 6.88 12.90
N GLY A 113 4.36 7.81 13.41
CA GLY A 113 4.78 9.16 13.77
C GLY A 113 4.99 10.10 12.58
N ALA A 114 4.64 9.68 11.36
CA ALA A 114 4.75 10.47 10.14
C ALA A 114 3.70 10.03 9.12
N GLU A 115 3.51 10.80 8.05
CA GLU A 115 2.68 10.41 6.92
C GLU A 115 3.22 9.13 6.27
N ILE A 116 2.31 8.22 5.87
CA ILE A 116 2.67 6.91 5.35
C ILE A 116 2.31 6.84 3.87
N SER A 117 3.29 6.73 3.00
CA SER A 117 3.13 6.70 1.55
C SER A 117 3.32 5.32 0.92
N GLY A 118 3.41 4.30 1.73
CA GLY A 118 3.52 2.90 1.33
C GLY A 118 4.10 2.05 2.46
N HIS A 119 3.74 0.77 2.49
CA HIS A 119 4.40 -0.19 3.39
C HIS A 119 4.28 -1.61 2.84
N VAL A 120 5.23 -2.45 3.19
CA VAL A 120 5.33 -3.84 2.74
C VAL A 120 6.00 -4.71 3.80
N PHE A 121 5.61 -5.99 3.87
CA PHE A 121 6.28 -6.99 4.68
C PHE A 121 7.45 -7.61 3.92
N VAL A 122 8.60 -7.69 4.59
CA VAL A 122 9.76 -8.44 4.14
C VAL A 122 10.37 -9.16 5.37
N ASP A 123 10.44 -10.47 5.32
CA ASP A 123 11.02 -11.31 6.38
C ASP A 123 10.44 -11.04 7.78
N GLY A 124 9.14 -10.81 7.86
CA GLY A 124 8.42 -10.55 9.12
C GLY A 124 8.57 -9.15 9.69
N LEU A 125 9.26 -8.26 9.01
CA LEU A 125 9.38 -6.84 9.34
C LEU A 125 8.51 -6.01 8.40
N ILE A 126 8.04 -4.87 8.88
CA ILE A 126 7.38 -3.88 8.02
C ILE A 126 8.39 -2.83 7.60
N TYR A 127 8.51 -2.64 6.28
CA TYR A 127 9.19 -1.51 5.68
C TYR A 127 8.17 -0.46 5.29
N VAL A 128 8.40 0.79 5.68
CA VAL A 128 7.46 1.89 5.54
C VAL A 128 8.12 3.04 4.79
N LEU A 129 7.48 3.50 3.72
CA LEU A 129 7.79 4.79 3.13
C LEU A 129 7.04 5.83 3.95
N ARG A 130 7.75 6.58 4.79
CA ARG A 130 7.21 7.57 5.70
C ARG A 130 7.88 8.92 5.53
N GLY A 131 7.18 9.97 5.90
CA GLY A 131 7.76 11.31 5.80
C GLY A 131 6.71 12.40 5.89
N ARG A 132 6.86 13.39 5.01
CA ARG A 132 5.98 14.56 4.97
C ARG A 132 5.83 15.03 3.52
N GLU A 133 4.59 15.30 3.12
CA GLU A 133 4.31 15.85 1.80
C GLU A 133 4.48 17.37 1.73
N GLN A 134 4.10 18.07 2.80
CA GLN A 134 4.07 19.54 2.83
C GLN A 134 4.87 20.08 4.01
N PRO A 135 5.51 21.26 3.92
CA PRO A 135 5.61 22.13 2.73
C PRO A 135 6.66 21.66 1.69
N ASN A 136 7.58 20.81 2.08
CA ASN A 136 8.59 20.19 1.22
C ASN A 136 8.53 18.69 1.41
N GLU A 137 8.45 17.95 0.31
CA GLU A 137 8.46 16.49 0.36
C GLU A 137 9.77 15.98 0.96
N ASP A 138 9.64 15.12 1.97
CA ASP A 138 10.75 14.52 2.70
C ASP A 138 10.38 13.07 3.04
N TRP A 139 10.93 12.12 2.30
CA TRP A 139 10.58 10.71 2.39
C TRP A 139 11.74 9.85 2.83
N HIS A 140 11.44 8.93 3.74
CA HIS A 140 12.39 7.97 4.29
C HIS A 140 11.81 6.56 4.15
N ILE A 141 12.69 5.58 3.96
CA ILE A 141 12.37 4.19 4.23
C ILE A 141 12.68 3.95 5.69
N ALA A 142 11.68 3.52 6.44
CA ALA A 142 11.84 3.08 7.80
C ALA A 142 11.53 1.58 7.92
N ARG A 143 12.01 0.97 8.97
CA ARG A 143 11.78 -0.44 9.31
C ARG A 143 11.26 -0.54 10.74
N LEU A 144 10.34 -1.47 10.98
CA LEU A 144 9.85 -1.82 12.31
C LEU A 144 9.51 -3.31 12.42
N ASP A 145 9.57 -3.84 13.63
CA ASP A 145 9.10 -5.19 13.95
C ASP A 145 7.69 -5.13 14.56
N PRO A 146 6.65 -5.58 13.84
CA PRO A 146 5.26 -5.49 14.30
C PRO A 146 4.93 -6.47 15.45
N ARG A 147 5.86 -7.36 15.84
CA ARG A 147 5.68 -8.32 16.93
C ARG A 147 6.02 -7.72 18.29
N GLN A 148 6.74 -6.60 18.32
CA GLN A 148 7.02 -5.87 19.54
C GLN A 148 5.74 -5.22 20.09
N GLU A 149 5.60 -5.18 21.41
CA GLU A 149 4.48 -4.52 22.07
C GLU A 149 4.41 -3.02 21.72
N THR A 150 5.57 -2.40 21.62
CA THR A 150 5.75 -1.02 21.15
C THR A 150 6.81 -1.02 20.05
N PRO A 151 6.41 -1.15 18.78
CA PRO A 151 7.35 -1.19 17.66
C PRO A 151 8.16 0.10 17.55
N GLU A 152 9.48 -0.03 17.57
CA GLU A 152 10.39 1.08 17.28
C GLU A 152 10.48 1.29 15.76
N VAL A 153 10.25 2.51 15.30
CA VAL A 153 10.32 2.88 13.89
C VAL A 153 11.67 3.49 13.58
N GLN A 154 12.53 2.72 12.90
CA GLN A 154 13.89 3.11 12.57
C GLN A 154 14.01 3.55 11.11
N ASP A 155 14.40 4.80 10.85
CA ASP A 155 14.76 5.25 9.52
C ASP A 155 16.08 4.61 9.08
N ILE A 156 16.09 4.03 7.87
CA ILE A 156 17.23 3.31 7.32
C ILE A 156 17.76 3.90 6.02
N ALA A 157 16.94 4.68 5.30
CA ALA A 157 17.34 5.34 4.06
C ALA A 157 16.51 6.60 3.79
N VAL A 158 17.13 7.59 3.15
CA VAL A 158 16.44 8.76 2.59
C VAL A 158 16.05 8.46 1.15
N VAL A 159 14.85 8.85 0.74
CA VAL A 159 14.42 8.81 -0.67
C VAL A 159 14.52 10.23 -1.25
N PRO A 160 15.49 10.50 -2.14
CA PRO A 160 15.83 11.85 -2.55
C PRO A 160 14.90 12.42 -3.66
N PHE A 161 13.65 11.96 -3.71
CA PHE A 161 12.67 12.41 -4.69
C PHE A 161 11.24 12.19 -4.22
N ALA A 162 10.31 12.95 -4.80
CA ALA A 162 8.87 12.81 -4.56
C ALA A 162 8.36 11.44 -5.04
N CYS A 163 7.82 10.63 -4.12
CA CYS A 163 7.34 9.28 -4.40
C CYS A 163 6.06 8.94 -3.63
N ARG A 164 5.39 7.90 -4.11
CA ARG A 164 4.22 7.28 -3.49
C ARG A 164 4.31 5.78 -3.75
N SER A 165 3.75 4.99 -2.87
CA SER A 165 3.81 3.53 -2.87
C SER A 165 5.19 2.96 -2.49
N LEU A 166 5.16 1.80 -1.90
CA LEU A 166 6.31 0.94 -1.65
C LEU A 166 5.86 -0.49 -1.80
N THR A 167 6.55 -1.26 -2.63
CA THR A 167 6.31 -2.69 -2.76
C THR A 167 7.64 -3.45 -2.88
N PHE A 168 7.58 -4.77 -2.71
CA PHE A 168 8.74 -5.66 -2.79
C PHE A 168 8.37 -6.87 -3.62
N ASP A 169 9.24 -7.30 -4.53
CA ASP A 169 9.01 -8.40 -5.47
C ASP A 169 9.68 -9.73 -5.04
N GLY A 170 10.33 -9.74 -3.89
CA GLY A 170 11.14 -10.84 -3.38
C GLY A 170 12.64 -10.57 -3.47
N GLU A 171 13.07 -9.59 -4.24
CA GLU A 171 14.47 -9.23 -4.44
C GLU A 171 14.72 -7.72 -4.26
N ARG A 172 13.84 -6.89 -4.82
CA ARG A 172 13.99 -5.44 -4.87
C ARG A 172 12.75 -4.71 -4.36
N PHE A 173 12.96 -3.54 -3.80
CA PHE A 173 11.89 -2.60 -3.51
C PHE A 173 11.58 -1.77 -4.76
N TRP A 174 10.30 -1.38 -4.89
CA TRP A 174 9.78 -0.58 -5.97
C TRP A 174 8.99 0.60 -5.45
N THR A 175 9.16 1.74 -6.08
CA THR A 175 8.37 2.96 -5.85
C THR A 175 8.23 3.74 -7.15
N ASN A 176 7.37 4.75 -7.18
CA ASN A 176 7.29 5.66 -8.31
C ASN A 176 8.18 6.90 -8.08
N TYR A 177 8.73 7.44 -9.14
CA TYR A 177 9.40 8.74 -9.17
C TYR A 177 8.47 9.75 -9.85
N ARG A 178 7.69 10.49 -9.05
CA ARG A 178 6.59 11.33 -9.55
C ARG A 178 7.03 12.39 -10.55
N ALA A 179 8.15 13.07 -10.30
CA ALA A 179 8.63 14.13 -11.19
C ALA A 179 9.09 13.64 -12.58
N LYS A 180 9.29 12.33 -12.74
CA LYS A 180 9.73 11.72 -14.00
C LYS A 180 8.71 10.76 -14.60
N ASP A 181 7.55 10.59 -13.95
CA ASP A 181 6.51 9.62 -14.34
C ASP A 181 7.07 8.21 -14.57
N THR A 182 8.04 7.80 -13.73
CA THR A 182 8.71 6.51 -13.85
C THR A 182 8.52 5.66 -12.59
N ILE A 183 8.66 4.34 -12.76
CA ILE A 183 8.79 3.39 -11.66
C ILE A 183 10.26 3.06 -11.52
N VAL A 184 10.76 3.04 -10.29
CA VAL A 184 12.15 2.76 -9.95
C VAL A 184 12.24 1.60 -8.97
N SER A 185 13.28 0.78 -9.13
CA SER A 185 13.60 -0.28 -8.18
C SER A 185 14.95 0.01 -7.49
N PHE A 186 15.08 -0.46 -6.25
CA PHE A 186 16.29 -0.31 -5.46
C PHE A 186 16.46 -1.48 -4.49
N ALA A 187 17.71 -1.74 -4.12
CA ALA A 187 18.01 -2.60 -2.97
C ALA A 187 18.07 -1.73 -1.71
N LEU A 188 17.78 -2.32 -0.55
CA LEU A 188 18.04 -1.65 0.71
C LEU A 188 19.56 -1.49 0.90
N PRO A 189 20.00 -0.39 1.52
CA PRO A 189 21.38 -0.31 1.99
C PRO A 189 21.62 -1.42 3.01
N ASN A 190 22.77 -2.06 2.91
CA ASN A 190 23.24 -3.09 3.85
C ASN A 190 23.46 -2.50 5.24
#